data_08b83c5d3b7eedbda038851e9d2dc0af
#
_entry.id   08b83c5d3b7eedbda038851e9d2dc0af
#
_cell.length_a   1.000
_cell.length_b   1.000
_cell.length_c   1.000
_cell.angle_alpha   90.00
_cell.angle_beta   90.00
_cell.angle_gamma   90.00
#
_symmetry.space_group_name_H-M   'P 1'
#
loop_
_entity.id
_entity.type
_entity.pdbx_description
1 polymer ?
#
loop_
_entity_poly.entity_id
_entity_poly.type
_entity_poly.pdbx_seq_one_letter_code
_entity_poly.pdbx_strand_id
1 'polypeptide(L)'
;MNSKADVFNLKDLVSPSLATMTLPIITLPHVITSSLAMSVLSDLLPRLTHSSPAIRKKTIVTLYRLALVYPETLRPAWPKIKERLMDENEDSSVTAAIVNVVCELGWRRPQDFLPLAPRLFELLVDGGNNWMAIKLIKLVSPLSSVLPQTILTF
;
A
#
# COMPACT_ATOMS: atom_id res chain seq x y z
N MET A 1 3.46 36.67 -0.66
CA MET A 1 3.80 35.41 0.05
C MET A 1 3.22 34.28 -0.75
N ASN A 2 3.99 33.71 -1.69
CA ASN A 2 3.52 32.57 -2.47
C ASN A 2 3.52 31.36 -1.57
N SER A 3 2.35 30.86 -1.27
CA SER A 3 2.14 29.67 -0.49
C SER A 3 2.80 28.48 -1.22
N LYS A 4 3.52 27.62 -0.51
CA LYS A 4 4.06 26.33 -1.04
C LYS A 4 2.95 25.44 -1.64
N ALA A 5 1.69 25.80 -1.41
CA ALA A 5 0.52 25.15 -1.99
C ALA A 5 0.38 25.41 -3.51
N ASP A 6 0.94 26.50 -4.03
CA ASP A 6 0.82 26.83 -5.47
C ASP A 6 1.68 25.92 -6.36
N VAL A 7 2.68 25.24 -5.77
CA VAL A 7 3.55 24.29 -6.50
C VAL A 7 2.98 22.88 -6.49
N PHE A 8 2.08 22.58 -5.55
CA PHE A 8 1.46 21.27 -5.40
C PHE A 8 0.07 21.25 -6.04
N ASN A 9 0.02 20.81 -7.29
CA ASN A 9 -1.27 20.62 -7.96
C ASN A 9 -1.85 19.25 -7.62
N LEU A 10 -2.87 19.23 -6.77
CA LEU A 10 -3.58 17.99 -6.39
C LEU A 10 -4.12 17.22 -7.58
N LYS A 11 -4.46 17.92 -8.68
CA LYS A 11 -4.90 17.29 -9.93
C LYS A 11 -3.82 16.37 -10.52
N ASP A 12 -2.55 16.63 -10.22
CA ASP A 12 -1.44 15.83 -10.72
C ASP A 12 -1.35 14.46 -10.02
N LEU A 13 -1.82 14.34 -8.77
CA LEU A 13 -1.96 13.04 -8.09
C LEU A 13 -2.93 12.11 -8.79
N VAL A 14 -3.92 12.68 -9.45
CA VAL A 14 -4.97 11.96 -10.18
C VAL A 14 -4.75 11.98 -11.70
N SER A 15 -3.60 12.47 -12.15
CA SER A 15 -3.22 12.45 -13.56
C SER A 15 -3.11 11.02 -14.10
N PRO A 16 -3.52 10.77 -15.35
CA PRO A 16 -3.26 9.51 -16.03
C PRO A 16 -1.77 9.35 -16.40
N SER A 17 -0.98 10.43 -16.36
CA SER A 17 0.44 10.41 -16.64
C SER A 17 1.25 10.03 -15.41
N LEU A 18 2.03 8.94 -15.52
CA LEU A 18 2.93 8.48 -14.45
C LEU A 18 4.01 9.50 -14.11
N ALA A 19 4.52 10.22 -15.10
CA ALA A 19 5.53 11.25 -14.89
C ALA A 19 4.98 12.39 -14.04
N THR A 20 3.76 12.84 -14.33
CA THR A 20 3.08 13.93 -13.62
C THR A 20 2.76 13.55 -12.17
N MET A 21 2.41 12.29 -11.91
CA MET A 21 2.12 11.80 -10.55
C MET A 21 3.34 11.73 -9.62
N THR A 22 4.55 11.65 -10.16
CA THR A 22 5.75 11.34 -9.36
C THR A 22 6.12 12.46 -8.39
N LEU A 23 6.14 13.71 -8.84
CA LEU A 23 6.46 14.87 -7.99
C LEU A 23 5.46 15.07 -6.85
N PRO A 24 4.12 15.09 -7.11
CA PRO A 24 3.12 15.15 -6.06
C PRO A 24 3.25 14.05 -5.02
N ILE A 25 3.55 12.81 -5.41
CA ILE A 25 3.72 11.70 -4.47
C ILE A 25 4.90 11.96 -3.51
N ILE A 26 6.01 12.51 -3.99
CA ILE A 26 7.19 12.78 -3.16
C ILE A 26 6.94 13.96 -2.23
N THR A 27 6.25 15.01 -2.69
CA THR A 27 6.02 16.23 -1.92
C THR A 27 4.82 16.14 -0.97
N LEU A 28 3.90 15.18 -1.20
CA LEU A 28 2.68 15.00 -0.43
C LEU A 28 2.88 15.06 1.10
N PRO A 29 3.84 14.33 1.71
CA PRO A 29 4.03 14.34 3.15
C PRO A 29 4.39 15.70 3.75
N HIS A 30 4.86 16.64 2.93
CA HIS A 30 5.36 17.94 3.37
C HIS A 30 4.33 19.08 3.30
N VAL A 31 3.23 18.86 2.55
CA VAL A 31 2.26 19.93 2.26
C VAL A 31 0.83 19.57 2.63
N ILE A 32 0.58 18.31 3.02
CA ILE A 32 -0.77 17.82 3.27
C ILE A 32 -1.30 18.28 4.63
N THR A 33 -2.57 18.67 4.66
CA THR A 33 -3.37 18.90 5.87
C THR A 33 -4.38 17.77 6.04
N SER A 34 -4.99 17.61 7.22
CA SER A 34 -5.96 16.53 7.47
C SER A 34 -7.19 16.60 6.55
N SER A 35 -7.72 17.80 6.31
CA SER A 35 -8.84 18.01 5.39
C SER A 35 -8.48 17.67 3.96
N LEU A 36 -7.26 18.05 3.54
CA LEU A 36 -6.73 17.75 2.23
C LEU A 36 -6.47 16.25 2.06
N ALA A 37 -6.01 15.58 3.11
CA ALA A 37 -5.77 14.14 3.12
C ALA A 37 -7.05 13.36 2.79
N MET A 38 -8.18 13.75 3.35
CA MET A 38 -9.46 13.09 3.09
C MET A 38 -9.98 13.37 1.67
N SER A 39 -9.77 14.57 1.15
CA SER A 39 -10.09 14.90 -0.25
C SER A 39 -9.25 14.07 -1.22
N VAL A 40 -7.93 14.03 -1.01
CA VAL A 40 -7.00 13.22 -1.83
C VAL A 40 -7.36 11.73 -1.77
N LEU A 41 -7.72 11.23 -0.58
CA LEU A 41 -8.14 9.86 -0.41
C LEU A 41 -9.36 9.51 -1.28
N SER A 42 -10.38 10.36 -1.30
CA SER A 42 -11.59 10.14 -2.10
C SER A 42 -11.28 10.04 -3.60
N ASP A 43 -10.29 10.79 -4.08
CA ASP A 43 -9.85 10.77 -5.48
C ASP A 43 -8.96 9.56 -5.82
N LEU A 44 -8.23 9.04 -4.83
CA LEU A 44 -7.33 7.90 -5.02
C LEU A 44 -8.06 6.56 -4.97
N LEU A 45 -9.08 6.41 -4.12
CA LEU A 45 -9.76 5.13 -3.93
C LEU A 45 -10.31 4.49 -5.21
N PRO A 46 -10.94 5.23 -6.15
CA PRO A 46 -11.40 4.67 -7.42
C PRO A 46 -10.26 4.16 -8.30
N ARG A 47 -9.04 4.69 -8.14
CA ARG A 47 -7.88 4.33 -8.97
C ARG A 47 -7.24 3.00 -8.61
N LEU A 48 -7.56 2.43 -7.47
CA LEU A 48 -7.14 1.08 -7.10
C LEU A 48 -7.74 0.00 -8.02
N THR A 49 -8.82 0.33 -8.73
CA THR A 49 -9.48 -0.54 -9.72
C THR A 49 -9.21 -0.12 -11.17
N HIS A 50 -8.28 0.80 -11.40
CA HIS A 50 -7.94 1.28 -12.74
C HIS A 50 -7.39 0.13 -13.62
N SER A 51 -7.70 0.14 -14.92
CA SER A 51 -7.23 -0.88 -15.87
C SER A 51 -5.70 -0.98 -15.97
N SER A 52 -4.99 0.15 -15.91
CA SER A 52 -3.52 0.19 -15.95
C SER A 52 -2.88 -0.23 -14.63
N PRO A 53 -2.06 -1.30 -14.60
CA PRO A 53 -1.31 -1.72 -13.41
C PRO A 53 -0.38 -0.63 -12.89
N ALA A 54 0.23 0.13 -13.78
CA ALA A 54 1.14 1.22 -13.42
C ALA A 54 0.44 2.31 -12.59
N ILE A 55 -0.82 2.64 -12.92
CA ILE A 55 -1.63 3.58 -12.14
C ILE A 55 -2.03 2.96 -10.79
N ARG A 56 -2.46 1.69 -10.76
CA ARG A 56 -2.76 1.00 -9.50
C ARG A 56 -1.56 1.01 -8.55
N LYS A 57 -0.37 0.65 -9.06
CA LYS A 57 0.88 0.66 -8.30
C LYS A 57 1.20 2.05 -7.72
N LYS A 58 1.14 3.10 -8.54
CA LYS A 58 1.38 4.48 -8.08
C LYS A 58 0.36 4.92 -7.04
N THR A 59 -0.90 4.55 -7.21
CA THR A 59 -1.97 4.82 -6.24
C THR A 59 -1.68 4.17 -4.89
N ILE A 60 -1.23 2.92 -4.86
CA ILE A 60 -0.84 2.22 -3.63
C ILE A 60 0.32 2.95 -2.92
N VAL A 61 1.35 3.36 -3.67
CA VAL A 61 2.47 4.12 -3.12
C VAL A 61 2.01 5.47 -2.56
N THR A 62 1.09 6.16 -3.24
CA THR A 62 0.54 7.43 -2.77
C THR A 62 -0.27 7.24 -1.48
N LEU A 63 -1.14 6.22 -1.43
CA LEU A 63 -1.90 5.88 -0.22
C LEU A 63 -0.98 5.54 0.96
N TYR A 64 0.10 4.82 0.72
CA TYR A 64 1.10 4.55 1.76
C TYR A 64 1.74 5.84 2.28
N ARG A 65 2.17 6.75 1.38
CA ARG A 65 2.74 8.05 1.76
C ARG A 65 1.74 8.89 2.55
N LEU A 66 0.48 8.88 2.14
CA LEU A 66 -0.60 9.54 2.85
C LEU A 66 -0.79 8.97 4.26
N ALA A 67 -0.81 7.64 4.39
CA ALA A 67 -0.96 6.94 5.66
C ALA A 67 0.22 7.13 6.63
N LEU A 68 1.41 7.46 6.14
CA LEU A 68 2.55 7.79 7.00
C LEU A 68 2.32 9.11 7.78
N VAL A 69 1.58 10.05 7.20
CA VAL A 69 1.26 11.35 7.81
C VAL A 69 -0.08 11.30 8.54
N TYR A 70 -1.07 10.67 7.93
CA TYR A 70 -2.43 10.51 8.44
C TYR A 70 -2.85 9.04 8.43
N PRO A 71 -2.51 8.27 9.46
CA PRO A 71 -2.77 6.81 9.53
C PRO A 71 -4.23 6.42 9.36
N GLU A 72 -5.16 7.31 9.72
CA GLU A 72 -6.61 7.11 9.57
C GLU A 72 -7.05 6.96 8.12
N THR A 73 -6.28 7.47 7.16
CA THR A 73 -6.57 7.34 5.71
C THR A 73 -6.42 5.91 5.19
N LEU A 74 -5.65 5.08 5.88
CA LEU A 74 -5.47 3.69 5.49
C LEU A 74 -6.75 2.86 5.71
N ARG A 75 -7.52 3.19 6.76
CA ARG A 75 -8.70 2.41 7.16
C ARG A 75 -9.73 2.26 6.03
N PRO A 76 -10.17 3.33 5.36
CA PRO A 76 -11.09 3.20 4.22
C PRO A 76 -10.43 2.64 2.94
N ALA A 77 -9.11 2.75 2.78
CA ALA A 77 -8.40 2.20 1.65
C ALA A 77 -8.14 0.68 1.79
N TRP A 78 -8.05 0.19 3.01
CA TRP A 78 -7.62 -1.16 3.34
C TRP A 78 -8.43 -2.28 2.68
N PRO A 79 -9.79 -2.25 2.66
CA PRO A 79 -10.57 -3.28 2.00
C PRO A 79 -10.22 -3.47 0.53
N LYS A 80 -10.02 -2.36 -0.21
CA LYS A 80 -9.64 -2.40 -1.64
C LYS A 80 -8.20 -2.86 -1.86
N ILE A 81 -7.28 -2.48 -0.99
CA ILE A 81 -5.88 -2.96 -1.03
C ILE A 81 -5.85 -4.47 -0.79
N LYS A 82 -6.61 -4.96 0.20
CA LYS A 82 -6.73 -6.38 0.49
C LYS A 82 -7.33 -7.15 -0.71
N GLU A 83 -8.40 -6.63 -1.31
CA GLU A 83 -9.01 -7.22 -2.50
C GLU A 83 -7.98 -7.40 -3.62
N ARG A 84 -7.16 -6.38 -3.89
CA ARG A 84 -6.09 -6.47 -4.91
C ARG A 84 -5.00 -7.49 -4.55
N LEU A 85 -4.64 -7.61 -3.28
CA LEU A 85 -3.66 -8.61 -2.83
C LEU A 85 -4.16 -10.05 -3.00
N MET A 86 -5.46 -10.25 -2.81
CA MET A 86 -6.10 -11.57 -2.95
C MET A 86 -6.42 -11.94 -4.40
N ASP A 87 -6.31 -11.01 -5.33
CA ASP A 87 -6.51 -11.27 -6.75
C ASP A 87 -5.27 -11.98 -7.33
N GLU A 88 -5.43 -13.25 -7.71
CA GLU A 88 -4.37 -14.06 -8.29
C GLU A 88 -3.91 -13.57 -9.67
N ASN A 89 -4.79 -12.84 -10.38
CA ASN A 89 -4.53 -12.28 -11.70
C ASN A 89 -3.97 -10.84 -11.61
N GLU A 90 -3.70 -10.32 -10.43
CA GLU A 90 -3.13 -8.99 -10.29
C GLU A 90 -1.69 -8.95 -10.82
N ASP A 91 -1.33 -7.83 -11.43
CA ASP A 91 0.03 -7.61 -11.94
C ASP A 91 1.07 -7.73 -10.82
N SER A 92 2.15 -8.48 -11.08
CA SER A 92 3.19 -8.77 -10.08
C SER A 92 3.84 -7.50 -9.49
N SER A 93 3.92 -6.41 -10.26
CA SER A 93 4.47 -5.14 -9.76
C SER A 93 3.51 -4.42 -8.82
N VAL A 94 2.21 -4.62 -8.96
CA VAL A 94 1.16 -4.11 -8.06
C VAL A 94 1.17 -4.94 -6.79
N THR A 95 1.17 -6.27 -6.91
CA THR A 95 1.28 -7.21 -5.79
C THR A 95 2.52 -6.91 -4.94
N ALA A 96 3.69 -6.73 -5.56
CA ALA A 96 4.92 -6.36 -4.86
C ALA A 96 4.82 -5.02 -4.13
N ALA A 97 4.12 -4.03 -4.71
CA ALA A 97 3.88 -2.75 -4.05
C ALA A 97 2.97 -2.91 -2.83
N ILE A 98 1.91 -3.71 -2.92
CA ILE A 98 1.01 -4.00 -1.80
C ILE A 98 1.76 -4.74 -0.69
N VAL A 99 2.53 -5.78 -1.03
CA VAL A 99 3.34 -6.54 -0.06
C VAL A 99 4.30 -5.61 0.66
N ASN A 100 4.94 -4.67 -0.05
CA ASN A 100 5.81 -3.69 0.58
C ASN A 100 5.07 -2.84 1.61
N VAL A 101 3.88 -2.32 1.28
CA VAL A 101 3.05 -1.53 2.19
C VAL A 101 2.62 -2.36 3.40
N VAL A 102 2.17 -3.60 3.17
CA VAL A 102 1.77 -4.54 4.22
C VAL A 102 2.94 -4.81 5.17
N CYS A 103 4.15 -5.06 4.64
CA CYS A 103 5.33 -5.32 5.45
C CYS A 103 5.77 -4.09 6.27
N GLU A 104 5.68 -2.89 5.70
CA GLU A 104 6.06 -1.65 6.40
C GLU A 104 5.06 -1.25 7.51
N LEU A 105 3.79 -1.60 7.36
CA LEU A 105 2.75 -1.30 8.34
C LEU A 105 2.54 -2.45 9.32
N GLY A 106 2.65 -3.67 8.85
CA GLY A 106 2.32 -4.89 9.59
C GLY A 106 3.24 -5.16 10.78
N TRP A 107 4.51 -4.75 10.73
CA TRP A 107 5.40 -4.93 11.88
C TRP A 107 4.99 -4.10 13.10
N ARG A 108 4.21 -3.02 12.92
CA ARG A 108 3.67 -2.20 14.01
C ARG A 108 2.43 -2.80 14.65
N ARG A 109 1.60 -3.51 13.84
CA ARG A 109 0.36 -4.15 14.27
C ARG A 109 0.18 -5.50 13.56
N PRO A 110 1.00 -6.50 13.86
CA PRO A 110 0.99 -7.76 13.14
C PRO A 110 -0.38 -8.45 13.17
N GLN A 111 -1.14 -8.29 14.24
CA GLN A 111 -2.46 -8.90 14.41
C GLN A 111 -3.48 -8.48 13.34
N ASP A 112 -3.40 -7.24 12.85
CA ASP A 112 -4.31 -6.71 11.83
C ASP A 112 -4.10 -7.41 10.46
N PHE A 113 -2.93 -8.04 10.27
CA PHE A 113 -2.51 -8.70 9.04
C PHE A 113 -2.57 -10.22 9.08
N LEU A 114 -2.93 -10.82 10.22
CA LEU A 114 -3.13 -12.27 10.36
C LEU A 114 -4.04 -12.87 9.27
N PRO A 115 -5.18 -12.25 8.91
CA PRO A 115 -6.03 -12.78 7.84
C PRO A 115 -5.38 -12.85 6.46
N LEU A 116 -4.26 -12.15 6.26
CA LEU A 116 -3.49 -12.17 5.00
C LEU A 116 -2.38 -13.23 5.01
N ALA A 117 -2.09 -13.84 6.16
CA ALA A 117 -0.97 -14.77 6.31
C ALA A 117 -0.97 -15.89 5.27
N PRO A 118 -2.08 -16.57 4.94
CA PRO A 118 -2.09 -17.62 3.91
C PRO A 118 -1.58 -17.08 2.56
N ARG A 119 -2.15 -15.96 2.10
CA ARG A 119 -1.76 -15.37 0.82
C ARG A 119 -0.31 -14.89 0.79
N LEU A 120 0.14 -14.29 1.89
CA LEU A 120 1.54 -13.85 2.03
C LEU A 120 2.50 -15.04 2.03
N PHE A 121 2.07 -16.18 2.57
CA PHE A 121 2.85 -17.40 2.56
C PHE A 121 2.93 -18.04 1.16
N GLU A 122 1.83 -18.06 0.41
CA GLU A 122 1.82 -18.46 -1.01
C GLU A 122 2.82 -17.62 -1.81
N LEU A 123 2.74 -16.29 -1.68
CA LEU A 123 3.66 -15.36 -2.36
C LEU A 123 5.12 -15.54 -1.92
N LEU A 124 5.38 -16.03 -0.72
CA LEU A 124 6.71 -16.37 -0.25
C LEU A 124 7.23 -17.65 -0.90
N VAL A 125 6.40 -18.66 -1.06
CA VAL A 125 6.75 -19.97 -1.64
C VAL A 125 6.91 -19.87 -3.16
N ASP A 126 6.02 -19.16 -3.83
CA ASP A 126 6.09 -18.91 -5.29
C ASP A 126 7.26 -18.00 -5.70
N GLY A 127 7.92 -17.47 -4.75
CA GLY A 127 9.13 -16.73 -4.61
C GLY A 127 10.01 -16.39 -5.82
N GLY A 128 9.46 -15.72 -6.81
CA GLY A 128 10.27 -15.15 -7.91
C GLY A 128 11.12 -13.93 -7.53
N ASN A 129 11.03 -13.43 -6.29
CA ASN A 129 11.72 -12.19 -5.89
C ASN A 129 12.27 -12.27 -4.46
N ASN A 130 13.59 -12.49 -4.36
CA ASN A 130 14.31 -12.58 -3.09
C ASN A 130 14.08 -11.40 -2.14
N TRP A 131 13.92 -10.19 -2.69
CA TRP A 131 13.65 -8.99 -1.90
C TRP A 131 12.27 -9.04 -1.22
N MET A 132 11.25 -9.52 -1.93
CA MET A 132 9.90 -9.72 -1.38
C MET A 132 9.92 -10.80 -0.30
N ALA A 133 10.64 -11.91 -0.55
CA ALA A 133 10.81 -13.00 0.42
C ALA A 133 11.43 -12.50 1.74
N ILE A 134 12.49 -11.70 1.69
CA ILE A 134 13.12 -11.12 2.88
C ILE A 134 12.13 -10.27 3.70
N LYS A 135 11.32 -9.44 3.03
CA LYS A 135 10.33 -8.61 3.70
C LYS A 135 9.20 -9.44 4.32
N LEU A 136 8.71 -10.44 3.61
CA LEU A 136 7.70 -11.36 4.12
C LEU A 136 8.19 -12.16 5.32
N ILE A 137 9.42 -12.65 5.30
CA ILE A 137 10.04 -13.37 6.44
C ILE A 137 10.09 -12.44 7.67
N LYS A 138 10.50 -11.18 7.49
CA LYS A 138 10.51 -10.19 8.59
C LYS A 138 9.12 -9.90 9.16
N LEU A 139 8.08 -9.95 8.33
CA LEU A 139 6.71 -9.76 8.78
C LEU A 139 6.16 -11.00 9.48
N VAL A 140 6.43 -12.19 8.93
CA VAL A 140 5.89 -13.46 9.44
C VAL A 140 6.59 -13.89 10.74
N SER A 141 7.88 -13.56 10.93
CA SER A 141 8.61 -13.89 12.14
C SER A 141 7.93 -13.45 13.44
N PRO A 142 7.49 -12.19 13.62
CA PRO A 142 6.70 -11.81 14.78
C PRO A 142 5.27 -12.38 14.77
N LEU A 143 4.69 -12.69 13.60
CA LEU A 143 3.38 -13.33 13.51
C LEU A 143 3.40 -14.78 14.01
N SER A 144 4.50 -15.50 13.84
CA SER A 144 4.64 -16.88 14.29
C SER A 144 4.54 -17.03 15.81
N SER A 145 4.89 -15.98 16.57
CA SER A 145 4.73 -15.97 18.03
C SER A 145 3.29 -15.73 18.49
N VAL A 146 2.42 -15.25 17.59
CA VAL A 146 1.01 -14.92 17.85
C VAL A 146 0.07 -15.98 17.28
N LEU A 147 0.54 -16.77 16.31
CA LEU A 147 -0.24 -17.87 15.72
C LEU A 147 -0.35 -19.03 16.73
N PRO A 148 -1.56 -19.56 16.98
CA PRO A 148 -1.69 -20.81 17.73
C PRO A 148 -0.91 -21.92 17.01
N GLN A 149 -0.19 -22.75 17.74
CA GLN A 149 0.67 -23.82 17.21
C GLN A 149 -0.05 -24.81 16.26
N THR A 150 -1.37 -24.75 16.22
CA THR A 150 -2.24 -25.61 15.39
C THR A 150 -2.10 -25.37 13.88
N ILE A 151 -1.50 -24.25 13.45
CA ILE A 151 -1.35 -23.92 12.02
C ILE A 151 0.03 -24.32 11.49
N LEU A 152 0.96 -24.69 12.36
CA LEU A 152 2.34 -25.08 11.99
C LEU A 152 2.53 -26.58 11.73
N THR A 153 1.44 -27.36 11.76
CA THR A 153 1.45 -28.80 11.45
C THR A 153 0.87 -29.04 10.05
N PHE A 154 1.64 -28.69 9.02
CA PHE A 154 1.50 -29.23 7.66
C PHE A 154 2.88 -29.62 7.14
#